data_44d09fd9a2262c00c95ad415b2965272
#
_entry.id   44d09fd9a2262c00c95ad415b2965272
#
_cell.length_a   1.000
_cell.length_b   1.000
_cell.length_c   1.000
_cell.angle_alpha   90.00
_cell.angle_beta   90.00
_cell.angle_gamma   90.00
#
_symmetry.space_group_name_H-M   'P 1'
#
loop_
_entity.id
_entity.type
_entity.pdbx_description
1 polymer ?
#
loop_
_entity_poly.entity_id
_entity_poly.type
_entity_poly.pdbx_seq_one_letter_code
_entity_poly.pdbx_strand_id
1 'polypeptide(L)'
;MSPDFTYSDLLPLGADRTKYRLVSKEGVSVIKLGDREFLQVEPSALTLLTETAIHDISHYLRTEHLEQLAKILTDPEASANDRFVALDLLKNANIAAGGILPMCQDTGTALIMGKKGQYVLTTSKDEVALSQGVYDAFTKLNLRYSQMAPITTWEEKNTGNNLPAQIEIYADSDHQDEYNFMFIAKGGGSANKSFLYQETKAVLNPSSFMNWLDAKLRSIGTAACPPYHLAIVIGGTSAEHTVKTAKLASTHYLDDLPTTGDAATGHGFRDLALEEEVFKLTQKLGIGAQFGGKYFCHDVRVVRLPRHGASLPIAIAVSCSADRQAKAKITKDGIFLEQLETDPAHFLPETTDEHLDDNVVAIDLNQPMDAIRAELSKHPVKSRVSLTGTIVVARDIAHAKIKEMLDAGKPMPEYMKKYAIYYAGPAKTPTGMASGSFGPTTAGRMDSYVEQFQAAGGSFVMLAKGNRSKQVTDACAKHGGFYLGSIGGPAARLAQDCITKVEVLDFQELGMEAVWKIDVVDFPAFIVVDDKGNDFFEETMRPLTIGLKPEN
;
A
#
# COMPACT_ATOMS: atom_id res chain seq x y z
N MET A 1 40.22 22.05 21.90
CA MET A 1 39.08 22.61 22.60
C MET A 1 37.91 21.70 22.31
N SER A 2 37.15 21.28 23.31
CA SER A 2 35.86 20.62 23.07
C SER A 2 34.91 21.64 22.41
N PRO A 3 34.11 21.28 21.43
CA PRO A 3 33.11 22.19 20.87
C PRO A 3 32.11 22.59 21.96
N ASP A 4 31.60 23.81 21.90
CA ASP A 4 30.57 24.27 22.79
C ASP A 4 29.31 23.42 22.59
N PHE A 5 28.56 23.21 23.68
CA PHE A 5 27.29 22.45 23.60
C PHE A 5 26.28 23.22 22.76
N THR A 6 25.84 22.58 21.67
CA THR A 6 24.75 23.07 20.80
C THR A 6 23.71 21.98 20.66
N TYR A 7 22.47 22.30 21.03
CA TYR A 7 21.33 21.38 20.82
C TYR A 7 20.68 21.66 19.47
N SER A 8 20.29 20.62 18.79
CA SER A 8 19.38 20.64 17.65
C SER A 8 18.52 19.39 17.68
N ASP A 9 17.27 19.52 17.26
CA ASP A 9 16.46 18.34 17.00
C ASP A 9 17.09 17.46 15.93
N LEU A 10 16.93 16.15 16.08
CA LEU A 10 17.43 15.21 15.10
C LEU A 10 16.74 15.36 13.73
N LEU A 11 15.47 15.71 13.75
CA LEU A 11 14.64 15.96 12.57
C LEU A 11 14.00 17.36 12.70
N PRO A 12 14.75 18.45 12.47
CA PRO A 12 14.24 19.80 12.59
C PRO A 12 13.34 20.11 11.40
N LEU A 13 12.02 20.11 11.63
CA LEU A 13 11.04 20.43 10.59
C LEU A 13 10.86 21.95 10.48
N GLY A 14 10.64 22.42 9.25
CA GLY A 14 10.22 23.78 8.98
C GLY A 14 8.75 24.05 9.36
N ALA A 15 8.25 25.22 8.97
CA ALA A 15 6.87 25.59 9.22
C ALA A 15 5.89 24.65 8.50
N ASP A 16 4.86 24.21 9.20
CA ASP A 16 3.79 23.38 8.63
C ASP A 16 2.96 24.19 7.62
N ARG A 17 2.91 23.73 6.36
CA ARG A 17 2.17 24.34 5.24
C ARG A 17 0.89 23.61 4.91
N THR A 18 0.52 22.62 5.71
CA THR A 18 -0.67 21.81 5.48
C THR A 18 -1.94 22.65 5.54
N LYS A 19 -2.82 22.47 4.57
CA LYS A 19 -4.16 23.07 4.62
C LYS A 19 -5.04 22.21 5.52
N TYR A 20 -5.66 22.85 6.50
CA TYR A 20 -6.53 22.19 7.45
C TYR A 20 -7.97 22.64 7.31
N ARG A 21 -8.90 21.72 7.54
CA ARG A 21 -10.32 22.03 7.77
C ARG A 21 -10.68 21.89 9.24
N LEU A 22 -11.62 22.69 9.70
CA LEU A 22 -12.18 22.55 11.04
C LEU A 22 -13.12 21.32 11.06
N VAL A 23 -12.88 20.41 12.01
CA VAL A 23 -13.75 19.25 12.28
C VAL A 23 -14.82 19.62 13.30
N SER A 24 -14.40 20.18 14.45
CA SER A 24 -15.29 20.57 15.54
C SER A 24 -14.58 21.52 16.50
N LYS A 25 -15.36 22.24 17.29
CA LYS A 25 -14.86 22.98 18.46
C LYS A 25 -15.24 22.31 19.78
N GLU A 26 -16.03 21.27 19.74
CA GLU A 26 -16.51 20.56 20.93
C GLU A 26 -15.38 19.78 21.61
N GLY A 27 -15.39 19.75 22.93
CA GLY A 27 -14.40 19.04 23.73
C GLY A 27 -13.03 19.73 23.80
N VAL A 28 -12.94 20.99 23.39
CA VAL A 28 -11.72 21.81 23.45
C VAL A 28 -12.01 23.08 24.23
N SER A 29 -11.18 23.39 25.22
CA SER A 29 -11.30 24.61 26.04
C SER A 29 -9.93 25.09 26.49
N VAL A 30 -9.88 26.32 26.98
CA VAL A 30 -8.68 26.90 27.58
C VAL A 30 -8.94 27.11 29.08
N ILE A 31 -8.04 26.62 29.89
CA ILE A 31 -8.06 26.85 31.34
C ILE A 31 -6.84 27.65 31.76
N LYS A 32 -7.00 28.46 32.81
CA LYS A 32 -5.90 29.23 33.40
C LYS A 32 -5.47 28.62 34.72
N LEU A 33 -4.17 28.38 34.84
CA LEU A 33 -3.53 27.93 36.08
C LEU A 33 -2.41 28.94 36.41
N GLY A 34 -2.67 29.82 37.36
CA GLY A 34 -1.83 30.98 37.62
C GLY A 34 -1.82 31.94 36.41
N ASP A 35 -0.65 32.31 35.96
CA ASP A 35 -0.46 33.21 34.81
C ASP A 35 -0.38 32.49 33.46
N ARG A 36 -0.58 31.17 33.43
CA ARG A 36 -0.46 30.36 32.21
C ARG A 36 -1.81 29.86 31.73
N GLU A 37 -1.98 29.84 30.43
CA GLU A 37 -3.08 29.20 29.74
C GLU A 37 -2.69 27.76 29.33
N PHE A 38 -3.63 26.84 29.49
CA PHE A 38 -3.49 25.45 29.10
C PHE A 38 -4.64 25.09 28.18
N LEU A 39 -4.31 24.36 27.11
CA LEU A 39 -5.29 23.73 26.26
C LEU A 39 -5.83 22.47 26.96
N GLN A 40 -7.13 22.46 27.26
CA GLN A 40 -7.80 21.26 27.78
C GLN A 40 -8.51 20.55 26.65
N VAL A 41 -8.22 19.25 26.50
CA VAL A 41 -8.79 18.38 25.46
C VAL A 41 -9.53 17.23 26.13
N GLU A 42 -10.83 17.14 25.87
CA GLU A 42 -11.66 16.06 26.36
C GLU A 42 -11.42 14.76 25.56
N PRO A 43 -11.62 13.57 26.16
CA PRO A 43 -11.46 12.30 25.47
C PRO A 43 -12.32 12.20 24.22
N SER A 44 -13.53 12.75 24.24
CA SER A 44 -14.44 12.78 23.10
C SER A 44 -13.87 13.51 21.88
N ALA A 45 -13.05 14.54 22.10
CA ALA A 45 -12.38 15.27 21.02
C ALA A 45 -11.33 14.37 20.31
N LEU A 46 -10.55 13.60 21.07
CA LEU A 46 -9.58 12.64 20.53
C LEU A 46 -10.27 11.49 19.77
N THR A 47 -11.38 10.99 20.31
CA THR A 47 -12.19 9.96 19.68
C THR A 47 -12.77 10.43 18.35
N LEU A 48 -13.41 11.62 18.34
CA LEU A 48 -13.98 12.24 17.14
C LEU A 48 -12.92 12.49 16.08
N LEU A 49 -11.78 13.07 16.47
CA LEU A 49 -10.69 13.32 15.53
C LEU A 49 -10.21 12.02 14.87
N THR A 50 -10.01 10.98 15.67
CA THR A 50 -9.51 9.69 15.17
C THR A 50 -10.52 9.01 14.24
N GLU A 51 -11.80 8.97 14.61
CA GLU A 51 -12.87 8.40 13.78
C GLU A 51 -12.94 9.13 12.43
N THR A 52 -12.91 10.47 12.46
CA THR A 52 -12.94 11.31 11.26
C THR A 52 -11.68 11.13 10.39
N ALA A 53 -10.51 11.08 11.00
CA ALA A 53 -9.26 10.89 10.27
C ALA A 53 -9.22 9.53 9.55
N ILE A 54 -9.65 8.44 10.20
CA ILE A 54 -9.72 7.12 9.58
C ILE A 54 -10.76 7.07 8.46
N HIS A 55 -11.91 7.74 8.64
CA HIS A 55 -12.87 7.91 7.56
C HIS A 55 -12.22 8.58 6.35
N ASP A 56 -11.59 9.73 6.55
CA ASP A 56 -11.05 10.53 5.45
C ASP A 56 -9.92 9.80 4.72
N ILE A 57 -8.95 9.24 5.44
CA ILE A 57 -7.84 8.52 4.78
C ILE A 57 -8.26 7.20 4.13
N SER A 58 -9.43 6.66 4.46
CA SER A 58 -9.98 5.47 3.80
C SER A 58 -10.70 5.79 2.50
N HIS A 59 -11.13 7.05 2.30
CA HIS A 59 -12.00 7.45 1.18
C HIS A 59 -11.42 8.56 0.31
N TYR A 60 -10.51 9.38 0.84
CA TYR A 60 -9.94 10.55 0.15
C TYR A 60 -8.43 10.45 0.04
N LEU A 61 -7.89 11.10 -0.97
CA LEU A 61 -6.46 11.21 -1.24
C LEU A 61 -6.03 12.68 -1.19
N ARG A 62 -4.73 12.90 -1.05
CA ARG A 62 -4.14 14.23 -1.23
C ARG A 62 -4.26 14.70 -2.67
N THR A 63 -4.49 15.97 -2.87
CA THR A 63 -4.57 16.60 -4.21
C THR A 63 -3.33 16.31 -5.03
N GLU A 64 -2.15 16.45 -4.45
CA GLU A 64 -0.86 16.23 -5.12
C GLU A 64 -0.70 14.79 -5.61
N HIS A 65 -1.20 13.80 -4.86
CA HIS A 65 -1.19 12.40 -5.30
C HIS A 65 -2.07 12.19 -6.54
N LEU A 66 -3.26 12.80 -6.56
CA LEU A 66 -4.17 12.73 -7.72
C LEU A 66 -3.62 13.46 -8.94
N GLU A 67 -2.96 14.61 -8.75
CA GLU A 67 -2.24 15.32 -9.80
C GLU A 67 -1.13 14.46 -10.42
N GLN A 68 -0.38 13.73 -9.60
CA GLN A 68 0.66 12.81 -10.08
C GLN A 68 0.06 11.67 -10.91
N LEU A 69 -1.07 11.10 -10.51
CA LEU A 69 -1.80 10.10 -11.31
C LEU A 69 -2.31 10.69 -12.63
N ALA A 70 -2.94 11.87 -12.59
CA ALA A 70 -3.45 12.53 -13.79
C ALA A 70 -2.32 12.87 -14.79
N LYS A 71 -1.14 13.25 -14.30
CA LYS A 71 0.04 13.52 -15.13
C LYS A 71 0.48 12.29 -15.94
N ILE A 72 0.32 11.07 -15.42
CA ILE A 72 0.65 9.84 -16.15
C ILE A 72 -0.19 9.71 -17.42
N LEU A 73 -1.46 10.14 -17.38
CA LEU A 73 -2.37 10.03 -18.53
C LEU A 73 -1.91 10.89 -19.72
N THR A 74 -1.26 12.00 -19.45
CA THR A 74 -0.83 12.98 -20.46
C THR A 74 0.65 12.88 -20.84
N ASP A 75 1.44 12.05 -20.13
CA ASP A 75 2.87 11.87 -20.44
C ASP A 75 3.05 11.04 -21.71
N PRO A 76 3.67 11.60 -22.78
CA PRO A 76 3.89 10.86 -24.03
C PRO A 76 4.82 9.65 -23.88
N GLU A 77 5.67 9.65 -22.85
CA GLU A 77 6.59 8.53 -22.56
C GLU A 77 5.99 7.44 -21.66
N ALA A 78 4.79 7.67 -21.12
CA ALA A 78 4.11 6.65 -20.34
C ALA A 78 3.70 5.46 -21.23
N SER A 79 3.85 4.24 -20.72
CA SER A 79 3.32 3.06 -21.41
C SER A 79 1.79 3.07 -21.42
N ALA A 80 1.18 2.32 -22.35
CA ALA A 80 -0.28 2.14 -22.34
C ALA A 80 -0.75 1.51 -21.02
N ASN A 81 0.04 0.59 -20.45
CA ASN A 81 -0.27 -0.04 -19.17
C ASN A 81 -0.14 0.93 -17.99
N ASP A 82 0.89 1.82 -17.97
CA ASP A 82 0.98 2.88 -16.96
C ASP A 82 -0.26 3.78 -16.97
N ARG A 83 -0.69 4.23 -18.16
CA ARG A 83 -1.89 5.08 -18.30
C ARG A 83 -3.15 4.36 -17.87
N PHE A 84 -3.30 3.10 -18.24
CA PHE A 84 -4.47 2.31 -17.87
C PHE A 84 -4.58 2.13 -16.35
N VAL A 85 -3.48 1.77 -15.68
CA VAL A 85 -3.45 1.65 -14.22
C VAL A 85 -3.74 3.00 -13.54
N ALA A 86 -3.15 4.09 -14.04
CA ALA A 86 -3.40 5.43 -13.49
C ALA A 86 -4.87 5.85 -13.63
N LEU A 87 -5.50 5.58 -14.78
CA LEU A 87 -6.92 5.86 -15.00
C LEU A 87 -7.80 5.05 -14.05
N ASP A 88 -7.50 3.76 -13.87
CA ASP A 88 -8.25 2.89 -12.95
C ASP A 88 -8.14 3.37 -11.49
N LEU A 89 -6.96 3.85 -11.09
CA LEU A 89 -6.75 4.44 -9.76
C LEU A 89 -7.51 5.76 -9.57
N LEU A 90 -7.60 6.61 -10.59
CA LEU A 90 -8.40 7.83 -10.55
C LEU A 90 -9.90 7.54 -10.50
N LYS A 91 -10.39 6.59 -11.30
CA LYS A 91 -11.78 6.11 -11.22
C LYS A 91 -12.10 5.57 -9.82
N ASN A 92 -11.17 4.82 -9.24
CA ASN A 92 -11.29 4.30 -7.88
C ASN A 92 -11.37 5.40 -6.82
N ALA A 93 -10.53 6.43 -6.94
CA ALA A 93 -10.56 7.58 -6.03
C ALA A 93 -11.92 8.30 -6.09
N ASN A 94 -12.48 8.46 -7.29
CA ASN A 94 -13.80 9.07 -7.48
C ASN A 94 -14.93 8.25 -6.82
N ILE A 95 -14.90 6.92 -6.96
CA ILE A 95 -15.89 6.04 -6.32
C ILE A 95 -15.72 6.07 -4.79
N ALA A 96 -14.48 5.97 -4.30
CA ALA A 96 -14.19 5.99 -2.87
C ALA A 96 -14.60 7.32 -2.20
N ALA A 97 -14.51 8.44 -2.92
CA ALA A 97 -14.92 9.76 -2.43
C ALA A 97 -16.43 9.84 -2.09
N GLY A 98 -17.24 8.89 -2.55
CA GLY A 98 -18.62 8.73 -2.10
C GLY A 98 -18.77 8.31 -0.63
N GLY A 99 -17.68 7.94 0.07
CA GLY A 99 -17.69 7.62 1.51
C GLY A 99 -18.33 6.29 1.88
N ILE A 100 -18.62 5.41 0.91
CA ILE A 100 -19.29 4.11 1.12
C ILE A 100 -18.29 2.96 0.99
N LEU A 101 -17.59 2.91 -0.13
CA LEU A 101 -16.57 1.91 -0.43
C LEU A 101 -15.18 2.48 -0.12
N PRO A 102 -14.41 1.92 0.82
CA PRO A 102 -13.03 2.36 1.01
C PRO A 102 -12.21 2.11 -0.26
N MET A 103 -11.21 2.96 -0.51
CA MET A 103 -10.41 2.90 -1.74
C MET A 103 -9.63 1.58 -1.90
N CYS A 104 -9.33 0.89 -0.81
CA CYS A 104 -8.59 -0.37 -0.80
C CYS A 104 -9.34 -1.42 0.02
N GLN A 105 -9.32 -2.68 -0.40
CA GLN A 105 -9.89 -3.79 0.36
C GLN A 105 -9.08 -4.11 1.63
N ASP A 106 -7.78 -3.86 1.61
CA ASP A 106 -6.94 -3.92 2.81
C ASP A 106 -6.94 -2.53 3.47
N THR A 107 -7.88 -2.34 4.40
CA THR A 107 -8.05 -1.03 5.05
C THR A 107 -6.98 -0.74 6.11
N GLY A 108 -6.10 -1.71 6.35
CA GLY A 108 -4.81 -1.53 7.02
C GLY A 108 -4.86 -1.54 8.54
N THR A 109 -3.67 -1.40 9.11
CA THR A 109 -3.46 -1.15 10.53
C THR A 109 -3.47 0.37 10.76
N ALA A 110 -4.17 0.83 11.78
CA ALA A 110 -4.14 2.23 12.19
C ALA A 110 -2.86 2.54 12.97
N LEU A 111 -2.12 3.56 12.50
CA LEU A 111 -0.94 4.09 13.17
C LEU A 111 -1.20 5.58 13.48
N ILE A 112 -0.97 5.97 14.72
CA ILE A 112 -1.20 7.32 15.22
C ILE A 112 0.07 7.79 15.90
N MET A 113 0.66 8.85 15.38
CA MET A 113 1.75 9.55 16.03
C MET A 113 1.22 10.89 16.55
N GLY A 114 1.31 11.11 17.85
CA GLY A 114 0.96 12.36 18.51
C GLY A 114 2.20 13.11 18.97
N LYS A 115 2.20 14.44 18.81
CA LYS A 115 3.12 15.37 19.47
C LYS A 115 2.30 16.27 20.38
N LYS A 116 2.41 16.04 21.68
CA LYS A 116 1.62 16.72 22.71
C LYS A 116 2.39 17.86 23.33
N GLY A 117 1.91 19.06 23.13
CA GLY A 117 2.48 20.27 23.72
C GLY A 117 2.49 20.23 25.25
N GLN A 118 3.46 20.88 25.86
CA GLN A 118 3.64 20.89 27.33
C GLN A 118 2.48 21.53 28.08
N TYR A 119 1.71 22.40 27.41
CA TYR A 119 0.52 23.07 27.99
C TYR A 119 -0.79 22.45 27.50
N VAL A 120 -0.75 21.20 27.06
CA VAL A 120 -1.94 20.43 26.69
C VAL A 120 -2.30 19.46 27.82
N LEU A 121 -3.48 19.59 28.35
CA LEU A 121 -4.04 18.75 29.41
C LEU A 121 -5.15 17.86 28.82
N THR A 122 -5.11 16.59 29.15
CA THR A 122 -6.17 15.62 28.85
C THR A 122 -6.66 14.99 30.14
N THR A 123 -7.95 14.68 30.22
CA THR A 123 -8.60 14.21 31.46
C THR A 123 -8.61 12.68 31.58
N SER A 124 -8.08 11.97 30.58
CA SER A 124 -8.00 10.51 30.57
C SER A 124 -6.70 10.05 29.89
N LYS A 125 -6.53 8.73 29.81
CA LYS A 125 -5.45 8.13 29.04
C LYS A 125 -5.73 8.33 27.54
N ASP A 126 -4.86 9.06 26.85
CA ASP A 126 -5.03 9.47 25.46
C ASP A 126 -5.16 8.28 24.51
N GLU A 127 -4.37 7.23 24.73
CA GLU A 127 -4.39 6.02 23.90
C GLU A 127 -5.75 5.30 23.98
N VAL A 128 -6.48 5.41 25.08
CA VAL A 128 -7.84 4.84 25.21
C VAL A 128 -8.81 5.58 24.31
N ALA A 129 -8.80 6.91 24.34
CA ALA A 129 -9.68 7.76 23.52
C ALA A 129 -9.36 7.62 22.02
N LEU A 130 -8.08 7.58 21.64
CA LEU A 130 -7.64 7.37 20.27
C LEU A 130 -8.03 5.97 19.78
N SER A 131 -7.84 4.91 20.60
CA SER A 131 -8.27 3.55 20.29
C SER A 131 -9.78 3.43 20.13
N GLN A 132 -10.56 4.17 20.94
CA GLN A 132 -12.01 4.22 20.78
C GLN A 132 -12.40 4.78 19.40
N GLY A 133 -11.73 5.82 18.91
CA GLY A 133 -11.97 6.36 17.58
C GLY A 133 -11.62 5.36 16.46
N VAL A 134 -10.54 4.58 16.62
CA VAL A 134 -10.22 3.47 15.70
C VAL A 134 -11.32 2.43 15.72
N TYR A 135 -11.72 1.98 16.89
CA TYR A 135 -12.83 1.02 17.06
C TYR A 135 -14.11 1.50 16.39
N ASP A 136 -14.50 2.74 16.64
CA ASP A 136 -15.71 3.34 16.09
C ASP A 136 -15.68 3.38 14.56
N ALA A 137 -14.57 3.85 13.97
CA ALA A 137 -14.41 3.87 12.53
C ALA A 137 -14.51 2.46 11.91
N PHE A 138 -13.75 1.49 12.44
CA PHE A 138 -13.74 0.14 11.88
C PHE A 138 -15.04 -0.63 12.10
N THR A 139 -15.82 -0.31 13.12
CA THR A 139 -17.11 -0.97 13.37
C THR A 139 -18.27 -0.31 12.63
N LYS A 140 -18.27 1.01 12.45
CA LYS A 140 -19.36 1.76 11.78
C LYS A 140 -19.21 1.81 10.27
N LEU A 141 -17.97 1.88 9.76
CA LEU A 141 -17.68 1.97 8.32
C LEU A 141 -17.52 0.58 7.69
N ASN A 142 -17.52 0.54 6.36
CA ASN A 142 -17.33 -0.68 5.58
C ASN A 142 -15.85 -1.11 5.47
N LEU A 143 -15.12 -1.02 6.58
CA LEU A 143 -13.70 -1.36 6.67
C LEU A 143 -13.50 -2.83 7.07
N ARG A 144 -12.35 -3.40 6.70
CA ARG A 144 -12.00 -4.79 6.99
C ARG A 144 -11.19 -4.90 8.28
N TYR A 145 -11.50 -5.87 9.12
CA TYR A 145 -10.67 -6.22 10.27
C TYR A 145 -9.46 -7.05 9.82
N SER A 146 -8.26 -6.53 10.02
CA SER A 146 -7.00 -7.16 9.58
C SER A 146 -6.06 -7.49 10.73
N GLN A 147 -6.39 -7.09 11.98
CA GLN A 147 -5.54 -7.34 13.14
C GLN A 147 -5.75 -8.74 13.69
N MET A 148 -4.62 -9.46 13.84
CA MET A 148 -4.58 -10.78 14.46
C MET A 148 -4.03 -10.67 15.87
N ALA A 149 -4.77 -11.18 16.85
CA ALA A 149 -4.31 -11.29 18.23
C ALA A 149 -3.55 -12.60 18.42
N PRO A 150 -2.32 -12.58 18.95
CA PRO A 150 -1.62 -13.78 19.33
C PRO A 150 -2.28 -14.37 20.59
N ILE A 151 -2.68 -15.63 20.51
CA ILE A 151 -3.18 -16.39 21.66
C ILE A 151 -2.01 -17.13 22.32
N THR A 152 -1.18 -17.74 21.49
CA THR A 152 0.12 -18.31 21.85
C THR A 152 1.15 -17.85 20.82
N THR A 153 2.39 -18.33 20.88
CA THR A 153 3.40 -18.10 19.84
C THR A 153 2.94 -18.61 18.47
N TRP A 154 2.09 -19.62 18.43
CA TRP A 154 1.71 -20.34 17.22
C TRP A 154 0.24 -20.17 16.82
N GLU A 155 -0.58 -19.67 17.73
CA GLU A 155 -2.02 -19.50 17.52
C GLU A 155 -2.40 -18.03 17.49
N GLU A 156 -3.18 -17.66 16.49
CA GLU A 156 -3.69 -16.31 16.29
C GLU A 156 -5.19 -16.31 16.05
N LYS A 157 -5.84 -15.23 16.43
CA LYS A 157 -7.26 -14.99 16.15
C LYS A 157 -7.49 -13.55 15.71
N ASN A 158 -8.33 -13.34 14.70
CA ASN A 158 -8.72 -12.00 14.31
C ASN A 158 -9.45 -11.30 15.46
N THR A 159 -9.08 -10.05 15.74
CA THR A 159 -9.62 -9.31 16.89
C THR A 159 -11.08 -8.88 16.69
N GLY A 160 -11.58 -8.86 15.45
CA GLY A 160 -12.96 -8.48 15.12
C GLY A 160 -13.28 -6.99 15.28
N ASN A 161 -12.27 -6.15 15.49
CA ASN A 161 -12.43 -4.70 15.68
C ASN A 161 -11.23 -3.87 15.19
N ASN A 162 -10.25 -4.54 14.59
CA ASN A 162 -8.99 -3.95 14.09
C ASN A 162 -8.10 -3.28 15.14
N LEU A 163 -8.28 -3.59 16.42
CA LEU A 163 -7.36 -3.22 17.49
C LEU A 163 -6.39 -4.39 17.80
N PRO A 164 -5.20 -4.10 18.37
CA PRO A 164 -4.72 -2.77 18.78
C PRO A 164 -4.23 -1.93 17.60
N ALA A 165 -4.33 -0.61 17.75
CA ALA A 165 -3.64 0.35 16.90
C ALA A 165 -2.21 0.58 17.42
N GLN A 166 -1.29 1.01 16.56
CA GLN A 166 0.00 1.54 17.01
C GLN A 166 -0.16 3.02 17.36
N ILE A 167 -0.03 3.36 18.63
CA ILE A 167 -0.16 4.75 19.11
C ILE A 167 1.13 5.15 19.83
N GLU A 168 1.74 6.24 19.38
CA GLU A 168 2.96 6.78 19.96
C GLU A 168 2.77 8.28 20.21
N ILE A 169 2.96 8.72 21.45
CA ILE A 169 2.79 10.13 21.84
C ILE A 169 4.12 10.65 22.36
N TYR A 170 4.57 11.75 21.76
CA TYR A 170 5.81 12.45 22.11
C TYR A 170 5.48 13.81 22.73
N ALA A 171 6.33 14.27 23.64
CA ALA A 171 6.28 15.65 24.10
C ALA A 171 6.71 16.60 22.96
N ASP A 172 6.05 17.73 22.86
CA ASP A 172 6.37 18.81 21.93
C ASP A 172 6.72 20.08 22.71
N SER A 173 7.95 20.55 22.56
CA SER A 173 8.41 21.79 23.18
C SER A 173 8.29 23.00 22.26
N ASP A 174 8.16 22.78 20.96
CA ASP A 174 8.11 23.84 19.95
C ASP A 174 6.68 24.36 19.78
N HIS A 175 5.67 23.48 19.90
CA HIS A 175 4.24 23.80 19.82
C HIS A 175 3.57 23.50 21.15
N GLN A 176 3.89 24.29 22.17
CA GLN A 176 3.56 23.98 23.57
C GLN A 176 2.07 23.96 23.89
N ASP A 177 1.25 24.69 23.14
CA ASP A 177 -0.19 24.84 23.28
C ASP A 177 -1.01 24.14 22.19
N GLU A 178 -0.37 23.21 21.47
CA GLU A 178 -1.00 22.41 20.41
C GLU A 178 -0.84 20.91 20.67
N TYR A 179 -1.76 20.12 20.12
CA TYR A 179 -1.65 18.67 20.06
C TYR A 179 -1.69 18.24 18.59
N ASN A 180 -0.53 17.92 18.03
CA ASN A 180 -0.36 17.61 16.63
C ASN A 180 -0.36 16.11 16.40
N PHE A 181 -0.92 15.65 15.27
CA PHE A 181 -1.06 14.23 14.94
C PHE A 181 -0.68 13.94 13.49
N MET A 182 -0.23 12.70 13.29
CA MET A 182 -0.15 12.04 11.99
C MET A 182 -0.91 10.73 12.07
N PHE A 183 -1.95 10.60 11.25
CA PHE A 183 -2.74 9.39 11.08
C PHE A 183 -2.31 8.66 9.82
N ILE A 184 -2.08 7.35 9.92
CA ILE A 184 -1.67 6.49 8.79
C ILE A 184 -2.48 5.20 8.85
N ALA A 185 -2.99 4.73 7.70
CA ALA A 185 -3.50 3.38 7.55
C ALA A 185 -2.56 2.59 6.64
N LYS A 186 -1.85 1.62 7.21
CA LYS A 186 -0.85 0.82 6.49
C LYS A 186 -1.37 -0.58 6.20
N GLY A 187 -1.64 -0.88 4.92
CA GLY A 187 -2.01 -2.22 4.47
C GLY A 187 -0.84 -3.20 4.52
N GLY A 188 -1.14 -4.50 4.60
CA GLY A 188 -0.12 -5.55 4.67
C GLY A 188 0.84 -5.55 3.48
N GLY A 189 0.37 -5.21 2.28
CA GLY A 189 1.21 -5.12 1.09
C GLY A 189 2.36 -4.13 1.25
N SER A 190 2.05 -2.89 1.63
CA SER A 190 3.06 -1.86 1.85
C SER A 190 3.86 -2.04 3.14
N ALA A 191 3.23 -2.57 4.20
CA ALA A 191 3.96 -2.91 5.43
C ALA A 191 5.07 -3.94 5.19
N ASN A 192 4.80 -4.95 4.35
CA ASN A 192 5.77 -5.97 3.96
C ASN A 192 6.89 -5.44 3.04
N LYS A 193 6.84 -4.18 2.63
CA LYS A 193 7.87 -3.50 1.83
C LYS A 193 8.58 -2.41 2.63
N SER A 194 8.69 -2.62 3.93
CA SER A 194 9.55 -1.86 4.84
C SER A 194 10.73 -2.74 5.23
N PHE A 195 11.93 -2.32 4.85
CA PHE A 195 13.15 -3.10 5.02
C PHE A 195 14.19 -2.30 5.82
N LEU A 196 14.97 -3.02 6.61
CA LEU A 196 16.17 -2.51 7.25
C LEU A 196 17.35 -3.38 6.82
N TYR A 197 18.39 -2.73 6.33
CA TYR A 197 19.66 -3.35 5.96
C TYR A 197 20.76 -2.81 6.85
N GLN A 198 21.63 -3.69 7.35
CA GLN A 198 22.84 -3.31 8.05
C GLN A 198 24.00 -3.43 7.07
N GLU A 199 24.49 -2.29 6.62
CA GLU A 199 25.52 -2.20 5.59
C GLU A 199 26.85 -1.69 6.18
N THR A 200 27.88 -1.66 5.37
CA THR A 200 29.18 -1.11 5.72
C THR A 200 29.43 0.21 5.01
N LYS A 201 30.41 0.98 5.49
CA LYS A 201 30.82 2.25 4.86
C LYS A 201 31.17 2.08 3.35
N ALA A 202 31.48 0.88 2.89
CA ALA A 202 31.76 0.60 1.48
C ALA A 202 30.58 0.95 0.55
N VAL A 203 29.34 0.94 1.06
CA VAL A 203 28.14 1.33 0.31
C VAL A 203 28.00 2.87 0.20
N LEU A 204 28.66 3.65 1.08
CA LEU A 204 28.60 5.12 1.07
C LEU A 204 29.51 5.75 0.01
N ASN A 205 29.33 5.36 -1.23
CA ASN A 205 29.86 6.06 -2.39
C ASN A 205 28.84 5.93 -3.54
N PRO A 206 28.78 6.90 -4.47
CA PRO A 206 27.68 6.96 -5.47
C PRO A 206 27.52 5.66 -6.27
N SER A 207 28.59 5.11 -6.80
CA SER A 207 28.53 3.91 -7.65
C SER A 207 28.05 2.68 -6.89
N SER A 208 28.67 2.39 -5.72
CA SER A 208 28.29 1.23 -4.90
C SER A 208 26.87 1.34 -4.38
N PHE A 209 26.45 2.54 -3.98
CA PHE A 209 25.11 2.79 -3.48
C PHE A 209 24.06 2.56 -4.56
N MET A 210 24.23 3.12 -5.74
CA MET A 210 23.25 2.98 -6.83
C MET A 210 23.13 1.53 -7.31
N ASN A 211 24.23 0.77 -7.39
CA ASN A 211 24.19 -0.65 -7.73
C ASN A 211 23.48 -1.48 -6.64
N TRP A 212 23.77 -1.22 -5.38
CA TRP A 212 23.12 -1.84 -4.25
C TRP A 212 21.61 -1.54 -4.26
N LEU A 213 21.25 -0.28 -4.50
CA LEU A 213 19.86 0.18 -4.50
C LEU A 213 19.06 -0.41 -5.66
N ASP A 214 19.59 -0.51 -6.87
CA ASP A 214 18.91 -1.13 -8.02
C ASP A 214 18.42 -2.54 -7.68
N ALA A 215 19.29 -3.36 -7.10
CA ALA A 215 18.93 -4.72 -6.68
C ALA A 215 17.82 -4.73 -5.62
N LYS A 216 17.86 -3.78 -4.65
CA LYS A 216 16.85 -3.69 -3.60
C LYS A 216 15.50 -3.22 -4.14
N LEU A 217 15.49 -2.22 -5.03
CA LEU A 217 14.26 -1.71 -5.64
C LEU A 217 13.54 -2.78 -6.47
N ARG A 218 14.29 -3.57 -7.25
CA ARG A 218 13.70 -4.69 -8.00
C ARG A 218 13.05 -5.72 -7.09
N SER A 219 13.62 -5.98 -5.91
CA SER A 219 13.05 -6.90 -4.93
C SER A 219 11.76 -6.40 -4.25
N ILE A 220 11.47 -5.09 -4.32
CA ILE A 220 10.19 -4.55 -3.85
C ILE A 220 9.05 -5.12 -4.70
N GLY A 221 9.22 -5.15 -6.02
CA GLY A 221 8.21 -5.65 -6.96
C GLY A 221 6.91 -4.84 -6.91
N THR A 222 5.82 -5.47 -7.33
CA THR A 222 4.51 -4.80 -7.48
C THR A 222 3.47 -5.20 -6.44
N ALA A 223 3.79 -6.09 -5.51
CA ALA A 223 2.83 -6.61 -4.54
C ALA A 223 2.24 -5.54 -3.59
N ALA A 224 2.93 -4.40 -3.41
CA ALA A 224 2.43 -3.28 -2.63
C ALA A 224 1.67 -2.22 -3.45
N CYS A 225 1.40 -2.48 -4.73
CA CYS A 225 0.60 -1.64 -5.65
C CYS A 225 1.28 -0.29 -5.97
N PRO A 226 2.28 -0.27 -6.86
CA PRO A 226 2.82 0.99 -7.39
C PRO A 226 1.77 1.73 -8.25
N PRO A 227 1.98 3.02 -8.56
CA PRO A 227 3.17 3.85 -8.29
C PRO A 227 3.39 4.13 -6.80
N TYR A 228 4.65 4.12 -6.36
CA TYR A 228 5.02 4.30 -4.96
C TYR A 228 5.46 5.73 -4.64
N HIS A 229 5.21 6.17 -3.40
CA HIS A 229 6.03 7.17 -2.74
C HIS A 229 7.15 6.41 -2.02
N LEU A 230 8.37 6.50 -2.55
CA LEU A 230 9.52 5.74 -2.08
C LEU A 230 10.30 6.57 -1.05
N ALA A 231 10.63 5.97 0.07
CA ALA A 231 11.51 6.55 1.07
C ALA A 231 12.74 5.70 1.32
N ILE A 232 13.89 6.35 1.35
CA ILE A 232 15.19 5.76 1.67
C ILE A 232 15.80 6.57 2.80
N VAL A 233 16.21 5.90 3.87
CA VAL A 233 16.89 6.54 5.00
C VAL A 233 18.25 5.91 5.17
N ILE A 234 19.29 6.75 5.11
CA ILE A 234 20.69 6.33 5.20
C ILE A 234 21.26 6.80 6.54
N GLY A 235 21.62 5.87 7.39
CA GLY A 235 22.07 6.13 8.76
C GLY A 235 20.90 6.09 9.76
N GLY A 236 21.21 6.43 10.99
CA GLY A 236 20.32 6.43 12.13
C GLY A 236 21.06 6.16 13.42
N THR A 237 20.63 6.75 14.51
CA THR A 237 21.19 6.53 15.85
C THR A 237 20.83 5.16 16.43
N SER A 238 19.77 4.55 15.90
CA SER A 238 19.38 3.16 16.15
C SER A 238 18.68 2.58 14.92
N ALA A 239 18.61 1.26 14.83
CA ALA A 239 17.87 0.54 13.78
C ALA A 239 16.39 0.93 13.75
N GLU A 240 15.76 1.00 14.93
CA GLU A 240 14.38 1.42 15.12
C GLU A 240 14.12 2.82 14.55
N HIS A 241 14.99 3.78 14.90
CA HIS A 241 14.86 5.16 14.43
C HIS A 241 14.98 5.26 12.91
N THR A 242 15.86 4.48 12.30
CA THR A 242 16.05 4.42 10.84
C THR A 242 14.76 3.97 10.13
N VAL A 243 14.15 2.87 10.58
CA VAL A 243 12.91 2.33 9.99
C VAL A 243 11.74 3.28 10.21
N LYS A 244 11.62 3.86 11.40
CA LYS A 244 10.58 4.85 11.72
C LYS A 244 10.69 6.09 10.84
N THR A 245 11.90 6.60 10.65
CA THR A 245 12.15 7.75 9.76
C THR A 245 11.74 7.42 8.32
N ALA A 246 12.04 6.22 7.82
CA ALA A 246 11.62 5.80 6.47
C ALA A 246 10.09 5.75 6.33
N LYS A 247 9.38 5.26 7.35
CA LYS A 247 7.92 5.29 7.38
C LYS A 247 7.39 6.72 7.28
N LEU A 248 7.91 7.65 8.08
CA LEU A 248 7.50 9.06 8.08
C LEU A 248 7.85 9.75 6.75
N ALA A 249 9.05 9.50 6.21
CA ALA A 249 9.45 10.05 4.92
C ALA A 249 8.53 9.58 3.78
N SER A 250 8.06 8.33 3.80
CA SER A 250 7.13 7.80 2.78
C SER A 250 5.74 8.44 2.82
N THR A 251 5.41 9.18 3.88
CA THR A 251 4.15 9.92 4.03
C THR A 251 4.28 11.42 3.75
N HIS A 252 5.44 11.87 3.31
CA HIS A 252 5.81 13.28 3.12
C HIS A 252 5.88 14.10 4.42
N TYR A 253 5.81 13.45 5.57
CA TYR A 253 5.88 14.12 6.87
C TYR A 253 7.20 14.88 7.09
N LEU A 254 8.27 14.45 6.43
CA LEU A 254 9.63 14.99 6.57
C LEU A 254 10.03 15.91 5.41
N ASP A 255 9.10 16.41 4.62
CA ASP A 255 9.40 17.20 3.42
C ASP A 255 10.04 18.56 3.74
N ASP A 256 9.79 19.10 4.92
CA ASP A 256 10.34 20.38 5.37
C ASP A 256 11.68 20.25 6.15
N LEU A 257 12.35 19.10 6.12
CA LEU A 257 13.70 18.95 6.63
C LEU A 257 14.70 19.85 5.90
N PRO A 258 15.81 20.27 6.54
CA PRO A 258 16.94 20.90 5.85
C PRO A 258 17.42 20.05 4.67
N THR A 259 18.03 20.69 3.67
CA THR A 259 18.57 20.03 2.47
C THR A 259 20.08 19.85 2.52
N THR A 260 20.73 20.25 3.60
CA THR A 260 22.16 20.10 3.85
C THR A 260 22.41 19.65 5.29
N GLY A 261 23.44 18.88 5.50
CA GLY A 261 23.88 18.49 6.84
C GLY A 261 24.78 19.56 7.49
N ASP A 262 24.90 19.46 8.81
CA ASP A 262 25.78 20.29 9.63
C ASP A 262 26.50 19.43 10.68
N ALA A 263 27.81 19.53 10.71
CA ALA A 263 28.65 18.76 11.65
C ALA A 263 28.51 19.24 13.11
N ALA A 264 28.13 20.50 13.34
CA ALA A 264 28.00 21.06 14.69
C ALA A 264 26.72 20.55 15.38
N THR A 265 25.62 20.41 14.64
CA THR A 265 24.32 19.98 15.15
C THR A 265 24.06 18.50 14.94
N GLY A 266 24.61 17.91 13.87
CA GLY A 266 24.39 16.51 13.51
C GLY A 266 22.95 16.15 13.14
N HIS A 267 22.14 17.14 12.74
CA HIS A 267 20.73 16.90 12.35
C HIS A 267 20.61 16.09 11.05
N GLY A 268 19.43 15.49 10.85
CA GLY A 268 19.06 14.84 9.60
C GLY A 268 18.71 15.85 8.51
N PHE A 269 18.89 15.47 7.25
CA PHE A 269 18.54 16.30 6.09
C PHE A 269 18.03 15.47 4.92
N ARG A 270 17.35 16.10 3.98
CA ARG A 270 16.96 15.52 2.69
C ARG A 270 18.04 15.79 1.65
N ASP A 271 18.46 14.74 0.95
CA ASP A 271 19.39 14.84 -0.16
C ASP A 271 18.63 14.93 -1.50
N LEU A 272 18.28 16.15 -1.89
CA LEU A 272 17.47 16.40 -3.09
C LEU A 272 18.16 15.94 -4.38
N ALA A 273 19.49 16.02 -4.46
CA ALA A 273 20.24 15.56 -5.63
C ALA A 273 20.14 14.03 -5.75
N LEU A 274 20.31 13.32 -4.65
CA LEU A 274 20.18 11.86 -4.65
C LEU A 274 18.72 11.41 -4.86
N GLU A 275 17.72 12.16 -4.38
CA GLU A 275 16.31 11.92 -4.69
C GLU A 275 16.07 11.91 -6.21
N GLU A 276 16.62 12.88 -6.93
CA GLU A 276 16.48 12.98 -8.39
C GLU A 276 17.19 11.81 -9.11
N GLU A 277 18.39 11.45 -8.68
CA GLU A 277 19.14 10.32 -9.26
C GLU A 277 18.39 8.99 -9.04
N VAL A 278 17.88 8.76 -7.84
CA VAL A 278 17.10 7.56 -7.50
C VAL A 278 15.79 7.56 -8.28
N PHE A 279 15.11 8.68 -8.42
CA PHE A 279 13.89 8.76 -9.22
C PHE A 279 14.14 8.36 -10.68
N LYS A 280 15.22 8.85 -11.30
CA LYS A 280 15.64 8.42 -12.64
C LYS A 280 15.97 6.93 -12.72
N LEU A 281 16.54 6.36 -11.65
CA LEU A 281 16.77 4.92 -11.57
C LEU A 281 15.43 4.15 -11.56
N THR A 282 14.45 4.58 -10.76
CA THR A 282 13.14 3.90 -10.68
C THR A 282 12.42 3.87 -12.03
N GLN A 283 12.57 4.91 -12.85
CA GLN A 283 11.98 4.98 -14.19
C GLN A 283 12.60 3.97 -15.18
N LYS A 284 13.85 3.55 -14.94
CA LYS A 284 14.57 2.59 -15.79
C LYS A 284 14.35 1.12 -15.39
N LEU A 285 13.66 0.85 -14.29
CA LEU A 285 13.41 -0.52 -13.84
C LEU A 285 12.55 -1.34 -14.82
N GLY A 286 11.73 -0.68 -15.63
CA GLY A 286 10.82 -1.32 -16.58
C GLY A 286 9.57 -1.95 -15.94
N ILE A 287 9.44 -1.88 -14.61
CA ILE A 287 8.31 -2.43 -13.85
C ILE A 287 7.06 -1.57 -14.03
N GLY A 288 7.23 -0.25 -14.08
CA GLY A 288 6.15 0.73 -14.23
C GLY A 288 5.09 0.67 -13.13
N ALA A 289 3.92 1.16 -13.45
CA ALA A 289 2.73 1.08 -12.60
C ALA A 289 2.13 -0.34 -12.70
N GLN A 290 2.85 -1.36 -12.21
CA GLN A 290 2.52 -2.78 -12.06
C GLN A 290 2.74 -3.66 -13.30
N PHE A 291 2.52 -3.19 -14.54
CA PHE A 291 2.53 -4.05 -15.73
C PHE A 291 3.40 -3.48 -16.88
N GLY A 292 4.54 -2.91 -16.54
CA GLY A 292 5.51 -2.37 -17.49
C GLY A 292 5.36 -0.89 -17.75
N GLY A 293 6.49 -0.21 -17.85
CA GLY A 293 6.57 1.22 -18.05
C GLY A 293 7.60 1.88 -17.15
N LYS A 294 7.46 3.19 -16.95
CA LYS A 294 8.41 3.98 -16.14
C LYS A 294 7.87 4.41 -14.76
N TYR A 295 6.58 4.31 -14.53
CA TYR A 295 5.93 4.84 -13.32
C TYR A 295 5.93 3.87 -12.14
N PHE A 296 7.10 3.35 -11.78
CA PHE A 296 7.28 2.57 -10.55
C PHE A 296 7.08 3.42 -9.29
N CYS A 297 7.52 4.68 -9.35
CA CYS A 297 7.34 5.66 -8.27
C CYS A 297 6.70 6.95 -8.78
N HIS A 298 5.91 7.59 -7.93
CA HIS A 298 5.48 8.98 -8.07
C HIS A 298 6.62 9.94 -7.75
N ASP A 299 7.31 9.65 -6.65
CA ASP A 299 8.41 10.45 -6.13
C ASP A 299 9.31 9.60 -5.19
N VAL A 300 10.41 10.22 -4.78
CA VAL A 300 11.41 9.62 -3.90
C VAL A 300 11.77 10.62 -2.81
N ARG A 301 11.96 10.11 -1.60
CA ARG A 301 12.52 10.84 -0.46
C ARG A 301 13.79 10.14 -0.01
N VAL A 302 14.89 10.87 0.11
CA VAL A 302 16.16 10.38 0.66
C VAL A 302 16.52 11.21 1.88
N VAL A 303 16.48 10.59 3.04
CA VAL A 303 16.84 11.23 4.31
C VAL A 303 18.17 10.67 4.80
N ARG A 304 19.11 11.57 5.07
CA ARG A 304 20.41 11.24 5.65
C ARG A 304 20.40 11.57 7.14
N LEU A 305 20.70 10.58 7.96
CA LEU A 305 20.75 10.71 9.43
C LEU A 305 22.18 10.55 9.95
N PRO A 306 22.52 11.15 11.11
CA PRO A 306 23.73 10.81 11.84
C PRO A 306 23.70 9.33 12.25
N ARG A 307 24.87 8.72 12.42
CA ARG A 307 25.00 7.32 12.76
C ARG A 307 26.17 7.07 13.69
N HIS A 308 26.17 5.93 14.36
CA HIS A 308 27.39 5.42 14.98
C HIS A 308 28.44 5.10 13.90
N GLY A 309 29.69 5.45 14.12
CA GLY A 309 30.77 5.28 13.12
C GLY A 309 30.96 3.84 12.62
N ALA A 310 30.65 2.85 13.46
CA ALA A 310 30.78 1.42 13.15
C ALA A 310 29.50 0.78 12.59
N SER A 311 28.41 1.51 12.43
CA SER A 311 27.15 0.99 11.89
C SER A 311 26.67 1.82 10.69
N LEU A 312 25.98 1.19 9.75
CA LEU A 312 25.32 1.87 8.63
C LEU A 312 23.96 1.20 8.39
N PRO A 313 22.96 1.52 9.20
CA PRO A 313 21.61 1.10 8.89
C PRO A 313 21.09 1.89 7.67
N ILE A 314 20.43 1.18 6.75
CA ILE A 314 19.72 1.78 5.62
C ILE A 314 18.31 1.19 5.62
N ALA A 315 17.31 2.05 5.65
CA ALA A 315 15.91 1.62 5.55
C ALA A 315 15.30 2.04 4.22
N ILE A 316 14.44 1.18 3.70
CA ILE A 316 13.60 1.46 2.53
C ILE A 316 12.15 1.20 2.93
N ALA A 317 11.27 2.14 2.63
CA ALA A 317 9.83 2.00 2.84
C ALA A 317 9.05 2.59 1.67
N VAL A 318 7.82 2.15 1.48
CA VAL A 318 6.93 2.68 0.45
C VAL A 318 5.57 3.05 1.04
N SER A 319 4.96 4.12 0.51
CA SER A 319 3.52 4.32 0.51
C SER A 319 2.99 3.89 -0.86
N CYS A 320 1.89 3.16 -0.88
CA CYS A 320 1.35 2.59 -2.12
C CYS A 320 0.36 3.54 -2.81
N SER A 321 -0.21 3.10 -3.93
CA SER A 321 -1.21 3.86 -4.68
C SER A 321 -2.48 4.23 -3.89
N ALA A 322 -2.68 3.66 -2.70
CA ALA A 322 -3.77 4.05 -1.79
C ALA A 322 -3.38 5.15 -0.80
N ASP A 323 -2.14 5.55 -0.71
CA ASP A 323 -1.55 6.71 0.00
C ASP A 323 -2.38 7.30 1.18
N ARG A 324 -2.66 6.47 2.19
CA ARG A 324 -3.64 6.75 3.26
C ARG A 324 -2.99 7.36 4.49
N GLN A 325 -2.87 8.66 4.50
CA GLN A 325 -2.40 9.42 5.67
C GLN A 325 -2.97 10.83 5.70
N ALA A 326 -3.05 11.40 6.89
CA ALA A 326 -3.44 12.79 7.10
C ALA A 326 -2.82 13.35 8.38
N LYS A 327 -2.42 14.62 8.33
CA LYS A 327 -2.05 15.40 9.50
C LYS A 327 -3.29 15.93 10.20
N ALA A 328 -3.20 16.13 11.51
CA ALA A 328 -4.25 16.77 12.29
C ALA A 328 -3.65 17.58 13.42
N LYS A 329 -4.42 18.50 13.97
CA LYS A 329 -4.04 19.25 15.18
C LYS A 329 -5.26 19.68 15.99
N ILE A 330 -5.05 19.78 17.28
CA ILE A 330 -6.00 20.38 18.21
C ILE A 330 -5.33 21.63 18.78
N THR A 331 -6.00 22.75 18.65
CA THR A 331 -5.58 24.06 19.19
C THR A 331 -6.74 24.66 19.97
N LYS A 332 -6.54 25.82 20.59
CA LYS A 332 -7.62 26.55 21.26
C LYS A 332 -8.82 26.89 20.35
N ASP A 333 -8.60 26.93 19.05
CA ASP A 333 -9.64 27.25 18.05
C ASP A 333 -10.46 26.04 17.61
N GLY A 334 -10.08 24.82 18.02
CA GLY A 334 -10.80 23.59 17.73
C GLY A 334 -9.93 22.44 17.27
N ILE A 335 -10.60 21.45 16.68
CA ILE A 335 -10.05 20.22 16.12
C ILE A 335 -9.93 20.37 14.61
N PHE A 336 -8.73 20.19 14.08
CA PHE A 336 -8.44 20.38 12.66
C PHE A 336 -7.85 19.12 12.06
N LEU A 337 -8.29 18.80 10.84
CA LEU A 337 -7.78 17.69 10.05
C LEU A 337 -7.31 18.20 8.68
N GLU A 338 -6.24 17.62 8.14
CA GLU A 338 -5.75 17.90 6.78
C GLU A 338 -6.89 17.84 5.77
N GLN A 339 -6.97 18.84 4.91
CA GLN A 339 -7.97 18.90 3.84
C GLN A 339 -7.51 18.00 2.70
N LEU A 340 -8.10 16.80 2.61
CA LEU A 340 -7.94 15.90 1.48
C LEU A 340 -8.91 16.27 0.35
N GLU A 341 -8.66 15.74 -0.85
CA GLU A 341 -9.51 15.98 -2.02
C GLU A 341 -10.81 15.19 -1.94
N THR A 342 -11.92 15.87 -1.91
CA THR A 342 -13.26 15.28 -1.79
C THR A 342 -14.02 15.18 -3.11
N ASP A 343 -13.52 15.83 -4.16
CA ASP A 343 -14.09 15.79 -5.53
C ASP A 343 -13.03 15.43 -6.57
N PRO A 344 -12.52 14.19 -6.57
CA PRO A 344 -11.48 13.78 -7.51
C PRO A 344 -11.97 13.61 -8.95
N ALA A 345 -13.27 13.80 -9.23
CA ALA A 345 -13.83 13.67 -10.57
C ALA A 345 -13.16 14.60 -11.59
N HIS A 346 -12.71 15.79 -11.17
CA HIS A 346 -12.07 16.76 -12.08
C HIS A 346 -10.66 16.33 -12.55
N PHE A 347 -10.06 15.28 -11.97
CA PHE A 347 -8.84 14.67 -12.47
C PHE A 347 -9.07 13.61 -13.55
N LEU A 348 -10.33 13.20 -13.76
CA LEU A 348 -10.66 12.27 -14.84
C LEU A 348 -10.63 12.99 -16.19
N PRO A 349 -10.16 12.33 -17.27
CA PRO A 349 -10.19 12.90 -18.59
C PRO A 349 -11.64 13.09 -19.08
N GLU A 350 -11.89 14.15 -19.89
CA GLU A 350 -13.22 14.45 -20.43
C GLU A 350 -13.74 13.36 -21.37
N THR A 351 -12.86 12.64 -22.04
CA THR A 351 -13.19 11.52 -22.93
C THR A 351 -12.64 10.22 -22.33
N THR A 352 -13.55 9.33 -21.96
CA THR A 352 -13.19 8.02 -21.43
C THR A 352 -12.87 7.03 -22.54
N ASP A 353 -11.78 6.29 -22.38
CA ASP A 353 -11.50 4.94 -22.87
C ASP A 353 -11.32 4.66 -24.36
N GLU A 354 -11.79 5.45 -25.32
CA GLU A 354 -11.75 5.10 -26.75
C GLU A 354 -10.33 4.84 -27.31
N HIS A 355 -9.27 5.38 -26.68
CA HIS A 355 -7.88 5.17 -27.12
C HIS A 355 -7.06 4.23 -26.22
N LEU A 356 -7.58 3.84 -25.05
CA LEU A 356 -6.90 2.92 -24.15
C LEU A 356 -7.36 1.45 -24.35
N ASP A 357 -8.48 1.26 -25.05
CA ASP A 357 -9.08 -0.07 -25.26
C ASP A 357 -8.70 -0.76 -26.58
N ASP A 358 -7.92 -0.11 -27.43
CA ASP A 358 -7.62 -0.60 -28.79
C ASP A 358 -6.91 -1.98 -28.88
N ASN A 359 -6.50 -2.59 -27.75
CA ASN A 359 -5.83 -3.89 -27.72
C ASN A 359 -6.24 -4.78 -26.55
N VAL A 360 -7.46 -4.65 -26.03
CA VAL A 360 -7.95 -5.52 -24.95
C VAL A 360 -8.53 -6.80 -25.52
N VAL A 361 -8.07 -7.93 -24.99
CA VAL A 361 -8.58 -9.25 -25.36
C VAL A 361 -9.74 -9.62 -24.44
N ALA A 362 -10.94 -9.77 -24.99
CA ALA A 362 -12.10 -10.27 -24.24
C ALA A 362 -11.98 -11.77 -23.98
N ILE A 363 -12.08 -12.19 -22.73
CA ILE A 363 -12.06 -13.59 -22.31
C ILE A 363 -13.38 -13.94 -21.64
N ASP A 364 -14.13 -14.86 -22.26
CA ASP A 364 -15.36 -15.42 -21.68
C ASP A 364 -15.00 -16.58 -20.73
N LEU A 365 -15.09 -16.33 -19.42
CA LEU A 365 -14.81 -17.30 -18.38
C LEU A 365 -15.91 -18.36 -18.19
N ASN A 366 -17.03 -18.27 -18.91
CA ASN A 366 -18.08 -19.30 -18.90
C ASN A 366 -17.77 -20.46 -19.86
N GLN A 367 -16.73 -20.33 -20.69
CA GLN A 367 -16.26 -21.40 -21.55
C GLN A 367 -15.56 -22.51 -20.73
N PRO A 368 -15.45 -23.74 -21.28
CA PRO A 368 -14.62 -24.77 -20.66
C PRO A 368 -13.16 -24.30 -20.43
N MET A 369 -12.54 -24.73 -19.35
CA MET A 369 -11.17 -24.30 -18.97
C MET A 369 -10.15 -24.50 -20.11
N ASP A 370 -10.24 -25.58 -20.88
CA ASP A 370 -9.34 -25.81 -22.03
C ASP A 370 -9.52 -24.77 -23.14
N ALA A 371 -10.75 -24.28 -23.35
CA ALA A 371 -11.02 -23.22 -24.32
C ALA A 371 -10.47 -21.87 -23.83
N ILE A 372 -10.62 -21.57 -22.54
CA ILE A 372 -10.05 -20.37 -21.93
C ILE A 372 -8.53 -20.37 -22.06
N ARG A 373 -7.88 -21.49 -21.72
CA ARG A 373 -6.42 -21.66 -21.83
C ARG A 373 -5.95 -21.52 -23.28
N ALA A 374 -6.66 -22.12 -24.22
CA ALA A 374 -6.34 -22.03 -25.65
C ALA A 374 -6.44 -20.60 -26.19
N GLU A 375 -7.39 -19.81 -25.68
CA GLU A 375 -7.49 -18.40 -26.02
C GLU A 375 -6.33 -17.59 -25.44
N LEU A 376 -6.07 -17.72 -24.13
CA LEU A 376 -4.96 -17.05 -23.45
C LEU A 376 -3.60 -17.36 -24.11
N SER A 377 -3.39 -18.59 -24.55
CA SER A 377 -2.13 -19.03 -25.19
C SER A 377 -1.79 -18.32 -26.51
N LYS A 378 -2.77 -17.66 -27.13
CA LYS A 378 -2.54 -16.87 -28.36
C LYS A 378 -1.89 -15.50 -28.09
N HIS A 379 -1.90 -15.05 -26.84
CA HIS A 379 -1.49 -13.71 -26.47
C HIS A 379 -0.21 -13.72 -25.64
N PRO A 380 0.73 -12.80 -25.88
CA PRO A 380 1.98 -12.74 -25.12
C PRO A 380 1.78 -12.18 -23.70
N VAL A 381 2.77 -12.37 -22.82
CA VAL A 381 2.84 -11.68 -21.55
C VAL A 381 2.75 -10.15 -21.75
N LYS A 382 2.23 -9.43 -20.77
CA LYS A 382 1.84 -8.00 -20.81
C LYS A 382 0.56 -7.70 -21.59
N SER A 383 -0.03 -8.65 -22.29
CA SER A 383 -1.35 -8.44 -22.93
C SER A 383 -2.41 -8.15 -21.89
N ARG A 384 -3.20 -7.12 -22.16
CA ARG A 384 -4.34 -6.73 -21.35
C ARG A 384 -5.55 -7.58 -21.74
N VAL A 385 -6.24 -8.11 -20.75
CA VAL A 385 -7.45 -8.93 -20.93
C VAL A 385 -8.62 -8.37 -20.14
N SER A 386 -9.82 -8.49 -20.67
CA SER A 386 -11.09 -8.18 -20.02
C SER A 386 -11.83 -9.48 -19.75
N LEU A 387 -12.06 -9.80 -18.49
CA LEU A 387 -12.64 -11.05 -18.05
C LEU A 387 -14.12 -10.89 -17.75
N THR A 388 -14.97 -11.73 -18.37
CA THR A 388 -16.41 -11.76 -18.06
C THR A 388 -16.85 -13.19 -17.78
N GLY A 389 -17.55 -13.40 -16.66
CA GLY A 389 -18.05 -14.72 -16.24
C GLY A 389 -17.76 -15.00 -14.77
N THR A 390 -17.70 -16.28 -14.42
CA THR A 390 -17.54 -16.73 -13.04
C THR A 390 -16.07 -16.95 -12.67
N ILE A 391 -15.68 -16.43 -11.50
CA ILE A 391 -14.36 -16.64 -10.87
C ILE A 391 -14.58 -17.24 -9.47
N VAL A 392 -13.69 -18.13 -9.03
CA VAL A 392 -13.65 -18.63 -7.64
C VAL A 392 -12.56 -17.90 -6.88
N VAL A 393 -12.92 -17.36 -5.72
CA VAL A 393 -12.00 -16.68 -4.80
C VAL A 393 -11.55 -17.65 -3.72
N ALA A 394 -10.25 -17.92 -3.66
CA ALA A 394 -9.65 -18.77 -2.65
C ALA A 394 -8.22 -18.28 -2.36
N ARG A 395 -7.84 -18.24 -1.09
CA ARG A 395 -6.50 -17.79 -0.67
C ARG A 395 -5.95 -18.64 0.47
N ASP A 396 -5.05 -18.12 1.28
CA ASP A 396 -4.15 -18.84 2.18
C ASP A 396 -4.75 -20.06 2.89
N ILE A 397 -5.80 -19.87 3.73
CA ILE A 397 -6.37 -20.95 4.54
C ILE A 397 -7.11 -21.97 3.67
N ALA A 398 -7.85 -21.48 2.66
CA ALA A 398 -8.53 -22.37 1.71
C ALA A 398 -7.53 -23.23 0.92
N HIS A 399 -6.40 -22.64 0.46
CA HIS A 399 -5.34 -23.39 -0.21
C HIS A 399 -4.72 -24.44 0.71
N ALA A 400 -4.45 -24.10 1.97
CA ALA A 400 -3.92 -25.06 2.96
C ALA A 400 -4.87 -26.24 3.17
N LYS A 401 -6.19 -25.98 3.34
CA LYS A 401 -7.20 -27.04 3.47
C LYS A 401 -7.31 -27.92 2.23
N ILE A 402 -7.29 -27.33 1.04
CA ILE A 402 -7.33 -28.10 -0.21
C ILE A 402 -6.07 -28.98 -0.33
N LYS A 403 -4.90 -28.44 0.03
CA LYS A 403 -3.67 -29.22 0.08
C LYS A 403 -3.78 -30.41 1.03
N GLU A 404 -4.26 -30.21 2.25
CA GLU A 404 -4.51 -31.30 3.21
C GLU A 404 -5.45 -32.38 2.64
N MET A 405 -6.50 -31.97 1.91
CA MET A 405 -7.41 -32.91 1.22
C MET A 405 -6.67 -33.73 0.16
N LEU A 406 -5.84 -33.11 -0.65
CA LEU A 406 -5.06 -33.80 -1.68
C LEU A 406 -4.02 -34.74 -1.06
N ASP A 407 -3.32 -34.32 -0.01
CA ASP A 407 -2.34 -35.13 0.72
C ASP A 407 -3.01 -36.34 1.39
N ALA A 408 -4.29 -36.23 1.75
CA ALA A 408 -5.11 -37.34 2.24
C ALA A 408 -5.72 -38.21 1.11
N GLY A 409 -5.31 -38.03 -0.15
CA GLY A 409 -5.78 -38.78 -1.30
C GLY A 409 -7.19 -38.44 -1.79
N LYS A 410 -7.77 -37.31 -1.35
CA LYS A 410 -9.05 -36.83 -1.85
C LYS A 410 -8.86 -36.12 -3.20
N PRO A 411 -9.86 -36.15 -4.10
CA PRO A 411 -9.75 -35.49 -5.39
C PRO A 411 -9.74 -33.95 -5.24
N MET A 412 -9.15 -33.27 -6.24
CA MET A 412 -9.24 -31.82 -6.38
C MET A 412 -10.73 -31.40 -6.45
N PRO A 413 -11.16 -30.38 -5.67
CA PRO A 413 -12.52 -29.86 -5.76
C PRO A 413 -12.87 -29.42 -7.20
N GLU A 414 -14.09 -29.73 -7.65
CA GLU A 414 -14.51 -29.45 -9.04
C GLU A 414 -14.47 -27.96 -9.39
N TYR A 415 -14.73 -27.08 -8.43
CA TYR A 415 -14.64 -25.64 -8.67
C TYR A 415 -13.22 -25.17 -8.95
N MET A 416 -12.19 -25.84 -8.39
CA MET A 416 -10.78 -25.55 -8.66
C MET A 416 -10.36 -25.97 -10.07
N LYS A 417 -11.05 -26.95 -10.66
CA LYS A 417 -10.83 -27.42 -12.03
C LYS A 417 -11.55 -26.56 -13.06
N LYS A 418 -12.77 -26.16 -12.71
CA LYS A 418 -13.70 -25.52 -13.63
C LYS A 418 -13.46 -24.03 -13.81
N TYR A 419 -13.05 -23.30 -12.77
CA TYR A 419 -13.00 -21.86 -12.75
C TYR A 419 -11.59 -21.30 -12.62
N ALA A 420 -11.38 -20.07 -13.07
CA ALA A 420 -10.22 -19.27 -12.71
C ALA A 420 -10.22 -18.99 -11.20
N ILE A 421 -9.04 -18.97 -10.58
CA ILE A 421 -8.89 -18.83 -9.13
C ILE A 421 -8.30 -17.46 -8.82
N TYR A 422 -9.05 -16.64 -8.07
CA TYR A 422 -8.64 -15.31 -7.68
C TYR A 422 -8.20 -15.28 -6.22
N TYR A 423 -6.95 -14.91 -5.99
CA TYR A 423 -6.40 -14.72 -4.65
C TYR A 423 -6.78 -13.31 -4.18
N ALA A 424 -7.88 -13.20 -3.50
CA ALA A 424 -8.48 -11.92 -3.17
C ALA A 424 -9.35 -11.99 -1.91
N GLY A 425 -9.84 -10.85 -1.48
CA GLY A 425 -10.82 -10.77 -0.40
C GLY A 425 -11.41 -9.37 -0.29
N PRO A 426 -12.70 -9.27 0.09
CA PRO A 426 -13.40 -8.02 0.22
C PRO A 426 -13.11 -7.29 1.55
N ALA A 427 -13.42 -6.01 1.60
CA ALA A 427 -13.83 -5.30 2.80
C ALA A 427 -15.31 -5.64 3.11
N LYS A 428 -15.90 -5.05 4.15
CA LYS A 428 -17.31 -5.28 4.48
C LYS A 428 -18.22 -4.86 3.32
N THR A 429 -19.23 -5.65 3.05
CA THR A 429 -20.22 -5.35 2.01
C THR A 429 -21.25 -4.36 2.52
N PRO A 430 -21.39 -3.19 1.87
CA PRO A 430 -22.45 -2.24 2.20
C PRO A 430 -23.83 -2.81 1.89
N THR A 431 -24.84 -2.34 2.62
CA THR A 431 -26.24 -2.74 2.38
C THR A 431 -26.66 -2.41 0.95
N GLY A 432 -27.19 -3.39 0.24
CA GLY A 432 -27.70 -3.24 -1.14
C GLY A 432 -26.65 -3.35 -2.24
N MET A 433 -25.37 -3.57 -1.89
CA MET A 433 -24.30 -3.81 -2.87
C MET A 433 -23.97 -5.31 -2.98
N ALA A 434 -23.44 -5.73 -4.12
CA ALA A 434 -22.99 -7.10 -4.35
C ALA A 434 -21.75 -7.44 -3.51
N SER A 435 -20.85 -6.48 -3.31
CA SER A 435 -19.61 -6.64 -2.58
C SER A 435 -19.18 -5.35 -1.90
N GLY A 436 -18.35 -5.45 -0.85
CA GLY A 436 -17.49 -4.37 -0.39
C GLY A 436 -16.27 -4.21 -1.31
N SER A 437 -15.44 -3.21 -1.07
CA SER A 437 -14.20 -3.02 -1.84
C SER A 437 -13.44 -4.33 -1.95
N PHE A 438 -13.13 -4.74 -3.17
CA PHE A 438 -12.63 -6.09 -3.49
C PHE A 438 -11.35 -6.00 -4.30
N GLY A 439 -10.29 -6.59 -3.81
CA GLY A 439 -9.02 -6.50 -4.50
C GLY A 439 -8.09 -7.69 -4.27
N PRO A 440 -7.05 -7.80 -5.11
CA PRO A 440 -6.12 -8.92 -5.07
C PRO A 440 -5.24 -8.90 -3.83
N THR A 441 -4.88 -10.10 -3.34
CA THR A 441 -3.80 -10.30 -2.38
C THR A 441 -2.49 -10.66 -3.09
N THR A 442 -1.38 -10.65 -2.35
CA THR A 442 -0.05 -10.98 -2.86
C THR A 442 0.01 -12.44 -3.32
N ALA A 443 0.33 -12.64 -4.59
CA ALA A 443 0.35 -13.94 -5.24
C ALA A 443 1.37 -14.92 -4.64
N GLY A 444 2.57 -14.45 -4.32
CA GLY A 444 3.69 -15.28 -3.85
C GLY A 444 3.42 -16.13 -2.62
N ARG A 445 2.39 -15.76 -1.82
CA ARG A 445 1.98 -16.59 -0.65
C ARG A 445 1.42 -17.95 -1.03
N MET A 446 0.89 -18.09 -2.23
CA MET A 446 0.30 -19.33 -2.75
C MET A 446 1.23 -20.11 -3.68
N ASP A 447 2.46 -19.66 -3.89
CA ASP A 447 3.38 -20.26 -4.88
C ASP A 447 3.64 -21.75 -4.63
N SER A 448 3.77 -22.16 -3.37
CA SER A 448 4.06 -23.53 -2.99
C SER A 448 2.93 -24.54 -3.30
N TYR A 449 1.72 -24.07 -3.59
CA TYR A 449 0.57 -24.93 -3.88
C TYR A 449 0.42 -25.19 -5.39
N VAL A 450 0.96 -24.32 -6.26
CA VAL A 450 0.61 -24.26 -7.69
C VAL A 450 0.93 -25.56 -8.41
N GLU A 451 2.16 -26.08 -8.25
CA GLU A 451 2.58 -27.33 -8.94
C GLU A 451 1.65 -28.50 -8.60
N GLN A 452 1.37 -28.72 -7.32
CA GLN A 452 0.51 -29.82 -6.86
C GLN A 452 -0.93 -29.64 -7.36
N PHE A 453 -1.45 -28.40 -7.35
CA PHE A 453 -2.82 -28.13 -7.77
C PHE A 453 -3.00 -28.31 -9.28
N GLN A 454 -2.04 -27.83 -10.08
CA GLN A 454 -2.08 -28.01 -11.53
C GLN A 454 -1.89 -29.48 -11.93
N ALA A 455 -1.00 -30.21 -11.23
CA ALA A 455 -0.84 -31.66 -11.42
C ALA A 455 -2.13 -32.44 -11.09
N ALA A 456 -2.93 -31.95 -10.13
CA ALA A 456 -4.24 -32.52 -9.78
C ALA A 456 -5.40 -32.02 -10.69
N GLY A 457 -5.09 -31.27 -11.74
CA GLY A 457 -6.05 -30.79 -12.74
C GLY A 457 -6.83 -29.53 -12.34
N GLY A 458 -6.36 -28.76 -11.37
CA GLY A 458 -7.01 -27.52 -10.92
C GLY A 458 -6.11 -26.29 -11.00
N SER A 459 -6.68 -25.10 -10.73
CA SER A 459 -5.95 -23.83 -10.63
C SER A 459 -5.11 -23.47 -11.87
N PHE A 460 -5.61 -23.79 -13.07
CA PHE A 460 -4.90 -23.52 -14.32
C PHE A 460 -4.82 -22.04 -14.66
N VAL A 461 -5.81 -21.25 -14.28
CA VAL A 461 -5.81 -19.80 -14.46
C VAL A 461 -5.92 -19.14 -13.09
N MET A 462 -4.88 -18.43 -12.71
CA MET A 462 -4.74 -17.78 -11.40
C MET A 462 -4.75 -16.27 -11.55
N LEU A 463 -5.46 -15.55 -10.69
CA LEU A 463 -5.48 -14.09 -10.61
C LEU A 463 -4.98 -13.64 -9.24
N ALA A 464 -4.08 -12.67 -9.20
CA ALA A 464 -3.60 -12.04 -7.97
C ALA A 464 -2.77 -10.79 -8.31
N LYS A 465 -2.08 -10.22 -7.33
CA LYS A 465 -1.11 -9.13 -7.56
C LYS A 465 0.31 -9.53 -7.18
N GLY A 466 1.27 -8.86 -7.82
CA GLY A 466 2.69 -9.06 -7.54
C GLY A 466 3.34 -10.13 -8.43
N ASN A 467 4.65 -10.24 -8.28
CA ASN A 467 5.45 -11.25 -8.97
C ASN A 467 5.30 -12.64 -8.32
N ARG A 468 5.59 -13.66 -9.11
CA ARG A 468 5.63 -15.07 -8.66
C ARG A 468 7.07 -15.58 -8.64
N SER A 469 7.28 -16.68 -7.92
CA SER A 469 8.57 -17.41 -7.97
C SER A 469 8.70 -18.25 -9.24
N LYS A 470 9.94 -18.62 -9.58
CA LYS A 470 10.23 -19.46 -10.74
C LYS A 470 9.48 -20.79 -10.72
N GLN A 471 9.22 -21.38 -9.54
CA GLN A 471 8.44 -22.63 -9.45
C GLN A 471 7.04 -22.52 -10.07
N VAL A 472 6.41 -21.34 -10.02
CA VAL A 472 5.11 -21.10 -10.66
C VAL A 472 5.25 -21.00 -12.16
N THR A 473 6.26 -20.30 -12.66
CA THR A 473 6.56 -20.22 -14.08
C THR A 473 6.81 -21.62 -14.67
N ASP A 474 7.62 -22.44 -13.97
CA ASP A 474 7.90 -23.82 -14.36
C ASP A 474 6.63 -24.71 -14.34
N ALA A 475 5.77 -24.55 -13.32
CA ALA A 475 4.51 -25.27 -13.22
C ALA A 475 3.54 -24.88 -14.37
N CYS A 476 3.43 -23.60 -14.68
CA CYS A 476 2.61 -23.11 -15.80
C CYS A 476 3.10 -23.69 -17.14
N ALA A 477 4.41 -23.70 -17.39
CA ALA A 477 4.99 -24.30 -18.59
C ALA A 477 4.73 -25.81 -18.68
N LYS A 478 4.82 -26.51 -17.54
CA LYS A 478 4.66 -27.97 -17.48
C LYS A 478 3.20 -28.41 -17.64
N HIS A 479 2.26 -27.69 -17.05
CA HIS A 479 0.85 -28.09 -16.98
C HIS A 479 -0.07 -27.25 -17.89
N GLY A 480 0.47 -26.24 -18.57
CA GLY A 480 -0.29 -25.31 -19.41
C GLY A 480 -1.13 -24.34 -18.58
N GLY A 481 -0.59 -23.83 -17.49
CA GLY A 481 -1.26 -22.85 -16.62
C GLY A 481 -0.95 -21.40 -17.00
N PHE A 482 -1.69 -20.46 -16.39
CA PHE A 482 -1.53 -19.03 -16.56
C PHE A 482 -1.61 -18.31 -15.21
N TYR A 483 -0.80 -17.27 -15.08
CA TYR A 483 -0.98 -16.29 -14.01
C TYR A 483 -1.35 -14.94 -14.62
N LEU A 484 -2.52 -14.43 -14.24
CA LEU A 484 -3.02 -13.13 -14.63
C LEU A 484 -2.83 -12.16 -13.49
N GLY A 485 -2.22 -11.01 -13.76
CA GLY A 485 -2.09 -9.95 -12.80
C GLY A 485 -3.37 -9.12 -12.72
N SER A 486 -4.00 -9.08 -11.56
CA SER A 486 -5.07 -8.14 -11.25
C SER A 486 -4.46 -6.83 -10.75
N ILE A 487 -5.02 -5.68 -11.14
CA ILE A 487 -4.53 -4.38 -10.68
C ILE A 487 -4.71 -4.28 -9.17
N GLY A 488 -3.62 -3.97 -8.47
CA GLY A 488 -3.67 -3.66 -7.05
C GLY A 488 -3.94 -2.16 -6.84
N GLY A 489 -4.88 -1.84 -5.96
CA GLY A 489 -5.26 -0.47 -5.64
C GLY A 489 -6.73 -0.14 -5.91
N PRO A 490 -7.31 -0.40 -7.08
CA PRO A 490 -8.66 0.07 -7.43
C PRO A 490 -9.78 -0.84 -6.88
N ALA A 491 -9.78 -1.13 -5.57
CA ALA A 491 -10.70 -2.10 -4.98
C ALA A 491 -12.16 -1.63 -4.93
N ALA A 492 -12.41 -0.35 -4.76
CA ALA A 492 -13.77 0.22 -4.81
C ALA A 492 -14.33 0.13 -6.23
N ARG A 493 -13.51 0.46 -7.23
CA ARG A 493 -13.88 0.37 -8.64
C ARG A 493 -14.19 -1.07 -9.06
N LEU A 494 -13.33 -2.03 -8.70
CA LEU A 494 -13.59 -3.45 -9.02
C LEU A 494 -14.89 -3.94 -8.39
N ALA A 495 -15.18 -3.55 -7.14
CA ALA A 495 -16.42 -3.92 -6.46
C ALA A 495 -17.66 -3.32 -7.12
N GLN A 496 -17.61 -2.03 -7.47
CA GLN A 496 -18.77 -1.31 -8.01
C GLN A 496 -19.04 -1.64 -9.46
N ASP A 497 -18.01 -1.67 -10.30
CA ASP A 497 -18.16 -1.72 -11.76
C ASP A 497 -18.04 -3.13 -12.33
N CYS A 498 -17.28 -4.01 -11.66
CA CYS A 498 -16.95 -5.32 -12.23
C CYS A 498 -17.64 -6.50 -11.54
N ILE A 499 -17.94 -6.42 -10.22
CA ILE A 499 -18.49 -7.56 -9.47
C ILE A 499 -20.01 -7.43 -9.39
N THR A 500 -20.71 -8.39 -9.99
CA THR A 500 -22.19 -8.36 -10.06
C THR A 500 -22.85 -9.28 -9.05
N LYS A 501 -22.16 -10.34 -8.60
CA LYS A 501 -22.67 -11.30 -7.63
C LYS A 501 -21.54 -11.89 -6.78
N VAL A 502 -21.85 -12.16 -5.53
CA VAL A 502 -20.93 -12.83 -4.58
C VAL A 502 -21.72 -13.85 -3.77
N GLU A 503 -21.27 -15.08 -3.71
CA GLU A 503 -21.86 -16.15 -2.90
C GLU A 503 -20.77 -17.05 -2.29
N VAL A 504 -21.00 -17.56 -1.08
CA VAL A 504 -20.10 -18.53 -0.46
C VAL A 504 -20.26 -19.88 -1.16
N LEU A 505 -19.13 -20.50 -1.52
CA LEU A 505 -19.11 -21.79 -2.21
C LEU A 505 -18.66 -22.94 -1.31
N ASP A 506 -17.65 -22.72 -0.47
CA ASP A 506 -17.07 -23.74 0.39
C ASP A 506 -16.40 -23.12 1.63
N PHE A 507 -16.13 -23.92 2.66
CA PHE A 507 -15.46 -23.50 3.89
C PHE A 507 -16.09 -22.27 4.56
N GLN A 508 -17.41 -22.22 4.65
CA GLN A 508 -18.16 -21.08 5.21
C GLN A 508 -17.70 -20.70 6.63
N GLU A 509 -17.25 -21.67 7.41
CA GLU A 509 -16.73 -21.48 8.76
C GLU A 509 -15.47 -20.61 8.84
N LEU A 510 -14.78 -20.44 7.72
CA LEU A 510 -13.59 -19.58 7.63
C LEU A 510 -13.91 -18.10 7.47
N GLY A 511 -15.19 -17.72 7.35
CA GLY A 511 -15.60 -16.33 7.19
C GLY A 511 -14.95 -15.70 5.96
N MET A 512 -14.11 -14.68 6.15
CA MET A 512 -13.42 -13.98 5.06
C MET A 512 -12.39 -14.83 4.29
N GLU A 513 -11.97 -15.95 4.85
CA GLU A 513 -11.06 -16.93 4.22
C GLU A 513 -11.82 -18.10 3.57
N ALA A 514 -13.17 -18.06 3.58
CA ALA A 514 -14.00 -19.03 2.86
C ALA A 514 -13.68 -19.01 1.34
N VAL A 515 -14.11 -20.05 0.64
CA VAL A 515 -14.13 -20.08 -0.82
C VAL A 515 -15.40 -19.37 -1.30
N TRP A 516 -15.22 -18.37 -2.14
CA TRP A 516 -16.32 -17.59 -2.70
C TRP A 516 -16.44 -17.82 -4.20
N LYS A 517 -17.63 -17.71 -4.71
CA LYS A 517 -17.93 -17.64 -6.13
C LYS A 517 -18.40 -16.23 -6.45
N ILE A 518 -17.78 -15.59 -7.42
CA ILE A 518 -18.12 -14.26 -7.86
C ILE A 518 -18.39 -14.25 -9.37
N ASP A 519 -19.37 -13.47 -9.80
CA ASP A 519 -19.60 -13.19 -11.21
C ASP A 519 -19.08 -11.80 -11.53
N VAL A 520 -18.31 -11.70 -12.59
CA VAL A 520 -17.64 -10.46 -13.02
C VAL A 520 -17.99 -10.10 -14.46
N VAL A 521 -17.96 -8.80 -14.74
CA VAL A 521 -18.11 -8.21 -16.08
C VAL A 521 -16.96 -7.24 -16.31
N ASP A 522 -16.33 -7.33 -17.46
CA ASP A 522 -15.23 -6.44 -17.88
C ASP A 522 -14.14 -6.25 -16.81
N PHE A 523 -13.80 -7.35 -16.12
CA PHE A 523 -12.80 -7.35 -15.07
C PHE A 523 -11.39 -7.26 -15.68
N PRO A 524 -10.60 -6.19 -15.39
CA PRO A 524 -9.31 -5.98 -16.01
C PRO A 524 -8.23 -6.87 -15.41
N ALA A 525 -7.43 -7.50 -16.28
CA ALA A 525 -6.26 -8.27 -15.89
C ALA A 525 -5.18 -8.21 -16.97
N PHE A 526 -3.99 -8.73 -16.66
CA PHE A 526 -2.84 -8.77 -17.54
C PHE A 526 -2.20 -10.17 -17.53
N ILE A 527 -1.79 -10.70 -18.67
CA ILE A 527 -1.05 -11.96 -18.71
C ILE A 527 0.37 -11.69 -18.17
N VAL A 528 0.70 -12.28 -17.02
CA VAL A 528 2.00 -12.13 -16.36
C VAL A 528 2.88 -13.35 -16.54
N VAL A 529 2.31 -14.57 -16.39
CA VAL A 529 2.98 -15.84 -16.68
C VAL A 529 2.10 -16.62 -17.63
N ASP A 530 2.69 -17.15 -18.70
CA ASP A 530 1.98 -17.95 -19.70
C ASP A 530 2.33 -19.45 -19.64
N ASP A 531 1.63 -20.23 -20.46
CA ASP A 531 1.79 -21.69 -20.60
C ASP A 531 3.08 -22.11 -21.32
N LYS A 532 3.88 -21.17 -21.78
CA LYS A 532 5.16 -21.38 -22.46
C LYS A 532 6.35 -21.11 -21.52
N GLY A 533 6.07 -20.67 -20.28
CA GLY A 533 7.09 -20.33 -19.31
C GLY A 533 7.67 -18.93 -19.48
N ASN A 534 6.98 -18.03 -20.17
CA ASN A 534 7.33 -16.62 -20.19
C ASN A 534 6.80 -15.96 -18.92
N ASP A 535 7.63 -15.14 -18.29
CA ASP A 535 7.30 -14.38 -17.07
C ASP A 535 7.69 -12.91 -17.26
N PHE A 536 6.71 -12.02 -17.17
CA PHE A 536 6.92 -10.58 -17.28
C PHE A 536 8.01 -10.06 -16.32
N PHE A 537 8.06 -10.62 -15.11
CA PHE A 537 9.00 -10.17 -14.08
C PHE A 537 10.42 -10.73 -14.22
N GLU A 538 10.62 -11.80 -15.01
CA GLU A 538 11.95 -12.38 -15.21
C GLU A 538 12.92 -11.37 -15.82
N GLU A 539 12.50 -10.61 -16.83
CA GLU A 539 13.33 -9.58 -17.46
C GLU A 539 13.58 -8.37 -16.55
N THR A 540 12.56 -7.95 -15.80
CA THR A 540 12.63 -6.74 -14.95
C THR A 540 13.39 -6.98 -13.65
N MET A 541 13.49 -8.22 -13.19
CA MET A 541 14.23 -8.57 -11.97
C MET A 541 15.73 -8.73 -12.18
N ARG A 542 16.22 -8.75 -13.42
CA ARG A 542 17.66 -8.73 -13.70
C ARG A 542 18.22 -7.35 -13.39
N PRO A 543 19.26 -7.21 -12.54
CA PRO A 543 19.90 -5.91 -12.28
C PRO A 543 20.35 -5.31 -13.62
N LEU A 544 20.09 -4.02 -13.80
CA LEU A 544 20.74 -3.26 -14.86
C LEU A 544 22.24 -3.30 -14.53
N THR A 545 23.03 -3.95 -15.33
CA THR A 545 24.48 -3.79 -15.28
C THR A 545 24.73 -2.35 -15.74
N ILE A 546 24.81 -1.43 -14.79
CA ILE A 546 25.29 -0.07 -15.06
C ILE A 546 26.75 -0.30 -15.45
N GLY A 547 27.00 -0.24 -16.78
CA GLY A 547 28.33 -0.47 -17.31
C GLY A 547 29.31 0.50 -16.68
N LEU A 548 30.14 0.00 -15.79
CA LEU A 548 31.39 0.59 -15.46
C LEU A 548 32.21 0.56 -16.75
N LYS A 549 32.27 1.66 -17.51
CA LYS A 549 33.39 1.87 -18.40
C LYS A 549 34.61 1.94 -17.50
N PRO A 550 35.61 1.07 -17.68
CA PRO A 550 36.89 1.28 -17.01
C PRO A 550 37.41 2.64 -17.50
N GLU A 551 37.57 3.57 -16.57
CA GLU A 551 38.34 4.77 -16.84
C GLU A 551 39.76 4.29 -17.16
N ASN A 552 40.18 4.52 -18.41
CA ASN A 552 41.60 4.39 -18.82
C ASN A 552 42.45 5.49 -18.20
#